data_79767e7290cc2baed6c9e20a3c49d1e8
#
_entry.id   79767e7290cc2baed6c9e20a3c49d1e8
#
_cell.length_a   1.000
_cell.length_b   1.000
_cell.length_c   1.000
_cell.angle_alpha   90.00
_cell.angle_beta   90.00
_cell.angle_gamma   90.00
#
_symmetry.space_group_name_H-M   'P 1'
#
loop_
_entity.id
_entity.type
_entity.pdbx_description
1 polymer ?
#
loop_
_entity_poly.entity_id
_entity_poly.type
_entity_poly.pdbx_seq_one_letter_code
_entity_poly.pdbx_strand_id
1 'polypeptide(L)'
;DPLTRQFILRAKALAGYEQDGKAVPYPYEEQRQMLLEALQISCPGIDPEHLQGHLLGEEEGKLLNQIAITYSESGERRRAIEIYRQLMDYIQTHQVGTDTGAVLLPLVTYNYSCLLGRERRYEECIEVAEIGRQCCIMYNKCKMLGGLIFNIACCCHDLGQDEKCKELLVQSYYVHKAMERNSSCEVVKNYAKEKLDFLIDSTPQNE
;
A
#
# COMPACT_ATOMS: atom_id res chain seq x y z
N ASP A 1 -8.17 -16.04 -24.16
CA ASP A 1 -8.73 -14.74 -23.84
C ASP A 1 -7.63 -13.84 -23.22
N PRO A 2 -7.41 -12.61 -23.73
CA PRO A 2 -6.37 -11.70 -23.24
C PRO A 2 -6.49 -11.38 -21.73
N LEU A 3 -7.69 -11.15 -21.22
CA LEU A 3 -7.91 -10.83 -19.81
C LEU A 3 -7.58 -12.02 -18.89
N THR A 4 -7.86 -13.24 -19.32
CA THR A 4 -7.44 -14.44 -18.61
C THR A 4 -5.92 -14.55 -18.55
N ARG A 5 -5.23 -14.25 -19.66
CA ARG A 5 -3.77 -14.23 -19.73
C ARG A 5 -3.18 -13.16 -18.79
N GLN A 6 -3.75 -11.96 -18.78
CA GLN A 6 -3.37 -10.87 -17.88
C GLN A 6 -3.46 -11.30 -16.40
N PHE A 7 -4.61 -11.88 -16.03
CA PHE A 7 -4.82 -12.39 -14.67
C PHE A 7 -3.80 -13.49 -14.30
N ILE A 8 -3.55 -14.45 -15.19
CA ILE A 8 -2.58 -15.54 -14.95
C ILE A 8 -1.18 -14.99 -14.74
N LEU A 9 -0.72 -14.05 -15.56
CA LEU A 9 0.60 -13.43 -15.44
C LEU A 9 0.75 -12.70 -14.08
N ARG A 10 -0.26 -11.91 -13.70
CA ARG A 10 -0.26 -11.24 -12.41
C ARG A 10 -0.28 -12.24 -11.25
N ALA A 11 -1.15 -13.24 -11.30
CA ALA A 11 -1.23 -14.26 -10.26
C ALA A 11 0.10 -15.02 -10.11
N LYS A 12 0.73 -15.40 -11.22
CA LYS A 12 2.04 -16.05 -11.25
C LYS A 12 3.12 -15.18 -10.62
N ALA A 13 3.20 -13.91 -11.02
CA ALA A 13 4.17 -12.96 -10.48
C ALA A 13 4.08 -12.83 -8.94
N LEU A 14 2.87 -12.92 -8.39
CA LEU A 14 2.62 -12.75 -6.95
C LEU A 14 2.75 -14.06 -6.17
N ALA A 15 2.36 -15.19 -6.76
CA ALA A 15 2.39 -16.49 -6.10
C ALA A 15 3.79 -17.09 -5.97
N GLY A 16 4.72 -16.69 -6.87
CA GLY A 16 6.02 -17.33 -6.96
C GLY A 16 5.97 -18.68 -7.72
N TYR A 17 6.99 -19.49 -7.53
CA TYR A 17 7.11 -20.84 -8.09
C TYR A 17 7.30 -21.87 -6.98
N GLU A 18 7.02 -23.13 -7.28
CA GLU A 18 7.23 -24.22 -6.33
C GLU A 18 8.66 -24.73 -6.41
N GLN A 19 9.34 -24.82 -5.27
CA GLN A 19 10.63 -25.46 -5.12
C GLN A 19 10.63 -26.30 -3.82
N ASP A 20 10.89 -27.59 -3.93
CA ASP A 20 10.93 -28.53 -2.79
C ASP A 20 9.65 -28.48 -1.92
N GLY A 21 8.47 -28.35 -2.56
CA GLY A 21 7.18 -28.28 -1.87
C GLY A 21 6.89 -26.94 -1.17
N LYS A 22 7.67 -25.90 -1.45
CA LYS A 22 7.47 -24.56 -0.89
C LYS A 22 7.31 -23.52 -1.99
N ALA A 23 6.43 -22.55 -1.74
CA ALA A 23 6.30 -21.39 -2.60
C ALA A 23 7.53 -20.48 -2.39
N VAL A 24 8.26 -20.20 -3.47
CA VAL A 24 9.42 -19.30 -3.51
C VAL A 24 9.05 -18.11 -4.38
N PRO A 25 9.18 -16.86 -3.89
CA PRO A 25 8.91 -15.69 -4.71
C PRO A 25 9.92 -15.58 -5.85
N TYR A 26 9.46 -15.14 -7.03
CA TYR A 26 10.38 -14.78 -8.11
C TYR A 26 11.27 -13.60 -7.70
N PRO A 27 12.48 -13.48 -8.25
CA PRO A 27 13.27 -12.25 -8.17
C PRO A 27 12.44 -11.04 -8.64
N TYR A 28 12.62 -9.88 -8.04
CA TYR A 28 11.81 -8.69 -8.35
C TYR A 28 11.84 -8.30 -9.82
N GLU A 29 12.97 -8.53 -10.51
CA GLU A 29 13.10 -8.29 -11.96
C GLU A 29 12.16 -9.20 -12.77
N GLU A 30 12.11 -10.49 -12.45
CA GLU A 30 11.22 -11.43 -13.12
C GLU A 30 9.75 -11.15 -12.81
N GLN A 31 9.43 -10.81 -11.54
CA GLN A 31 8.09 -10.37 -11.16
C GLN A 31 7.67 -9.17 -12.00
N ARG A 32 8.53 -8.15 -12.07
CA ARG A 32 8.29 -6.92 -12.82
C ARG A 32 8.05 -7.19 -14.31
N GLN A 33 8.85 -8.04 -14.90
CA GLN A 33 8.70 -8.40 -16.32
C GLN A 33 7.32 -9.03 -16.59
N MET A 34 6.88 -9.98 -15.76
CA MET A 34 5.56 -10.58 -15.88
C MET A 34 4.43 -9.55 -15.67
N LEU A 35 4.59 -8.63 -14.73
CA LEU A 35 3.61 -7.58 -14.46
C LEU A 35 3.53 -6.55 -15.60
N LEU A 36 4.67 -6.19 -16.20
CA LEU A 36 4.72 -5.32 -17.37
C LEU A 36 4.09 -6.01 -18.59
N GLU A 37 4.38 -7.31 -18.82
CA GLU A 37 3.71 -8.07 -19.87
C GLU A 37 2.19 -8.11 -19.67
N ALA A 38 1.74 -8.31 -18.42
CA ALA A 38 0.32 -8.28 -18.08
C ALA A 38 -0.31 -6.90 -18.37
N LEU A 39 0.38 -5.81 -18.03
CA LEU A 39 -0.10 -4.45 -18.25
C LEU A 39 -0.21 -4.12 -19.76
N GLN A 40 0.74 -4.57 -20.58
CA GLN A 40 0.73 -4.36 -22.03
C GLN A 40 -0.44 -5.06 -22.73
N ILE A 41 -1.08 -6.05 -22.12
CA ILE A 41 -2.24 -6.73 -22.71
C ILE A 41 -3.45 -5.80 -22.79
N SER A 42 -3.71 -5.02 -21.74
CA SER A 42 -4.85 -4.08 -21.68
C SER A 42 -4.47 -2.64 -22.04
N CYS A 43 -3.22 -2.27 -21.86
CA CYS A 43 -2.70 -0.93 -22.16
C CYS A 43 -1.44 -1.03 -23.03
N PRO A 44 -1.57 -1.36 -24.35
CA PRO A 44 -0.41 -1.46 -25.23
C PRO A 44 0.37 -0.14 -25.31
N GLY A 45 1.69 -0.21 -25.14
CA GLY A 45 2.58 0.96 -25.24
C GLY A 45 2.61 1.86 -24.02
N ILE A 46 1.92 1.50 -22.93
CA ILE A 46 1.96 2.29 -21.69
C ILE A 46 3.37 2.28 -21.07
N ASP A 47 3.82 3.44 -20.66
CA ASP A 47 4.98 3.62 -19.79
C ASP A 47 4.47 3.81 -18.34
N PRO A 48 4.83 2.95 -17.39
CA PRO A 48 4.37 3.08 -15.99
C PRO A 48 4.72 4.42 -15.33
N GLU A 49 5.75 5.11 -15.80
CA GLU A 49 6.17 6.43 -15.31
C GLU A 49 5.46 7.60 -16.01
N HIS A 50 4.66 7.31 -17.07
CA HIS A 50 3.93 8.32 -17.86
C HIS A 50 2.54 7.79 -18.24
N LEU A 51 1.55 8.01 -17.41
CA LEU A 51 0.21 7.43 -17.56
C LEU A 51 -0.74 8.25 -18.46
N GLN A 52 -0.30 9.39 -18.96
CA GLN A 52 -1.12 10.28 -19.78
C GLN A 52 -1.62 9.59 -21.06
N GLY A 53 -2.89 9.81 -21.40
CA GLY A 53 -3.51 9.27 -22.60
C GLY A 53 -3.99 7.82 -22.48
N HIS A 54 -3.81 7.16 -21.35
CA HIS A 54 -4.33 5.82 -21.10
C HIS A 54 -5.55 5.85 -20.15
N LEU A 55 -6.50 4.95 -20.43
CA LEU A 55 -7.63 4.70 -19.53
C LEU A 55 -7.27 3.50 -18.64
N LEU A 56 -7.24 3.72 -17.33
CA LEU A 56 -6.89 2.70 -16.36
C LEU A 56 -8.12 2.26 -15.58
N GLY A 57 -8.36 0.95 -15.57
CA GLY A 57 -9.32 0.31 -14.69
C GLY A 57 -8.68 -0.12 -13.37
N GLU A 58 -9.44 -0.89 -12.60
CA GLU A 58 -8.98 -1.39 -11.30
C GLU A 58 -7.78 -2.35 -11.44
N GLU A 59 -7.79 -3.20 -12.47
CA GLU A 59 -6.71 -4.17 -12.68
C GLU A 59 -5.41 -3.51 -13.14
N GLU A 60 -5.47 -2.52 -14.04
CA GLU A 60 -4.30 -1.74 -14.45
C GLU A 60 -3.71 -0.96 -13.26
N GLY A 61 -4.56 -0.35 -12.44
CA GLY A 61 -4.12 0.31 -11.21
C GLY A 61 -3.43 -0.64 -10.23
N LYS A 62 -3.95 -1.86 -10.07
CA LYS A 62 -3.30 -2.90 -9.24
C LYS A 62 -1.97 -3.38 -9.84
N LEU A 63 -1.88 -3.54 -11.16
CA LEU A 63 -0.65 -3.90 -11.85
C LEU A 63 0.42 -2.83 -11.66
N LEU A 64 0.09 -1.56 -11.89
CA LEU A 64 0.99 -0.43 -11.67
C LEU A 64 1.46 -0.33 -10.21
N ASN A 65 0.56 -0.52 -9.25
CA ASN A 65 0.92 -0.59 -7.83
C ASN A 65 1.92 -1.72 -7.55
N GLN A 66 1.74 -2.91 -8.13
CA GLN A 66 2.67 -4.04 -7.96
C GLN A 66 4.02 -3.78 -8.65
N ILE A 67 4.02 -3.19 -9.84
CA ILE A 67 5.24 -2.78 -10.55
C ILE A 67 6.04 -1.80 -9.69
N ALA A 68 5.38 -0.78 -9.10
CA ALA A 68 6.03 0.16 -8.19
C ALA A 68 6.65 -0.53 -6.97
N ILE A 69 5.97 -1.53 -6.38
CA ILE A 69 6.53 -2.35 -5.28
C ILE A 69 7.82 -3.05 -5.74
N THR A 70 7.83 -3.67 -6.93
CA THR A 70 9.03 -4.36 -7.42
C THR A 70 10.21 -3.41 -7.62
N TYR A 71 9.98 -2.19 -8.11
CA TYR A 71 11.01 -1.16 -8.20
C TYR A 71 11.50 -0.71 -6.82
N SER A 72 10.59 -0.52 -5.87
CA SER A 72 10.95 -0.15 -4.49
C SER A 72 11.86 -1.19 -3.83
N GLU A 73 11.48 -2.46 -3.94
CA GLU A 73 12.18 -3.56 -3.29
C GLU A 73 13.50 -3.94 -4.01
N SER A 74 13.62 -3.67 -5.32
CA SER A 74 14.89 -3.82 -6.06
C SER A 74 15.86 -2.63 -5.89
N GLY A 75 15.46 -1.60 -5.11
CA GLY A 75 16.31 -0.44 -4.84
C GLY A 75 16.13 0.74 -5.83
N GLU A 76 15.31 0.57 -6.86
CA GLU A 76 15.01 1.60 -7.86
C GLU A 76 13.90 2.57 -7.36
N ARG A 77 14.07 3.10 -6.15
CA ARG A 77 13.05 3.81 -5.39
C ARG A 77 12.54 5.08 -6.09
N ARG A 78 13.37 5.77 -6.87
CA ARG A 78 12.96 6.96 -7.63
C ARG A 78 11.88 6.61 -8.65
N ARG A 79 12.04 5.49 -9.36
CA ARG A 79 11.05 5.00 -10.32
C ARG A 79 9.75 4.60 -9.63
N ALA A 80 9.84 3.91 -8.49
CA ALA A 80 8.67 3.57 -7.69
C ALA A 80 7.88 4.81 -7.25
N ILE A 81 8.58 5.84 -6.76
CA ILE A 81 7.96 7.12 -6.36
C ILE A 81 7.26 7.78 -7.55
N GLU A 82 7.89 7.81 -8.73
CA GLU A 82 7.27 8.40 -9.91
C GLU A 82 6.00 7.66 -10.33
N ILE A 83 6.03 6.32 -10.36
CA ILE A 83 4.84 5.52 -10.67
C ILE A 83 3.72 5.78 -9.65
N TYR A 84 4.01 5.82 -8.36
CA TYR A 84 3.01 6.11 -7.33
C TYR A 84 2.42 7.51 -7.48
N ARG A 85 3.26 8.51 -7.76
CA ARG A 85 2.83 9.88 -7.98
C ARG A 85 1.87 9.99 -9.17
N GLN A 86 2.24 9.40 -10.31
CA GLN A 86 1.43 9.37 -11.53
C GLN A 86 0.09 8.63 -11.29
N LEU A 87 0.15 7.49 -10.61
CA LEU A 87 -1.04 6.68 -10.35
C LEU A 87 -1.99 7.38 -9.35
N MET A 88 -1.45 8.02 -8.33
CA MET A 88 -2.25 8.77 -7.37
C MET A 88 -2.93 9.98 -8.05
N ASP A 89 -2.19 10.73 -8.86
CA ASP A 89 -2.72 11.86 -9.64
C ASP A 89 -3.83 11.40 -10.60
N TYR A 90 -3.59 10.30 -11.31
CA TYR A 90 -4.59 9.71 -12.19
C TYR A 90 -5.88 9.35 -11.44
N ILE A 91 -5.78 8.67 -10.29
CA ILE A 91 -6.95 8.27 -9.51
C ILE A 91 -7.71 9.50 -8.99
N GLN A 92 -6.99 10.50 -8.48
CA GLN A 92 -7.58 11.74 -7.97
C GLN A 92 -8.22 12.60 -9.06
N THR A 93 -7.76 12.50 -10.30
CA THR A 93 -8.29 13.28 -11.42
C THR A 93 -9.45 12.57 -12.14
N HIS A 94 -9.37 11.24 -12.31
CA HIS A 94 -10.28 10.52 -13.21
C HIS A 94 -11.21 9.54 -12.50
N GLN A 95 -10.94 9.18 -11.22
CA GLN A 95 -11.68 8.11 -10.54
C GLN A 95 -12.30 8.55 -9.21
N VAL A 96 -12.34 9.84 -8.95
CA VAL A 96 -13.03 10.40 -7.77
C VAL A 96 -14.51 10.02 -7.81
N GLY A 97 -15.02 9.51 -6.68
CA GLY A 97 -16.43 9.12 -6.56
C GLY A 97 -16.79 7.79 -7.21
N THR A 98 -15.83 7.06 -7.78
CA THR A 98 -16.05 5.73 -8.37
C THR A 98 -15.69 4.61 -7.40
N ASP A 99 -16.27 3.41 -7.59
CA ASP A 99 -15.89 2.22 -6.84
C ASP A 99 -14.42 1.84 -7.06
N THR A 100 -13.90 2.02 -8.27
CA THR A 100 -12.49 1.81 -8.61
C THR A 100 -11.57 2.72 -7.80
N GLY A 101 -11.87 4.02 -7.76
CA GLY A 101 -11.11 4.98 -6.96
C GLY A 101 -11.16 4.66 -5.46
N ALA A 102 -12.33 4.25 -4.95
CA ALA A 102 -12.51 3.85 -3.56
C ALA A 102 -11.69 2.60 -3.16
N VAL A 103 -11.32 1.75 -4.12
CA VAL A 103 -10.48 0.56 -3.91
C VAL A 103 -9.00 0.90 -4.11
N LEU A 104 -8.67 1.60 -5.20
CA LEU A 104 -7.28 1.84 -5.58
C LEU A 104 -6.60 2.91 -4.72
N LEU A 105 -7.27 4.01 -4.40
CA LEU A 105 -6.63 5.11 -3.69
C LEU A 105 -6.09 4.69 -2.32
N PRO A 106 -6.83 3.96 -1.44
CA PRO A 106 -6.26 3.46 -0.20
C PRO A 106 -5.10 2.48 -0.39
N LEU A 107 -5.15 1.63 -1.42
CA LEU A 107 -4.09 0.67 -1.71
C LEU A 107 -2.80 1.37 -2.13
N VAL A 108 -2.92 2.31 -3.06
CA VAL A 108 -1.78 3.07 -3.61
C VAL A 108 -1.15 3.95 -2.53
N THR A 109 -1.97 4.71 -1.80
CA THR A 109 -1.48 5.59 -0.74
C THR A 109 -0.84 4.82 0.43
N TYR A 110 -1.34 3.62 0.75
CA TYR A 110 -0.71 2.76 1.74
C TYR A 110 0.71 2.36 1.33
N ASN A 111 0.91 1.83 0.12
CA ASN A 111 2.23 1.40 -0.35
C ASN A 111 3.16 2.59 -0.60
N TYR A 112 2.64 3.69 -1.14
CA TYR A 112 3.41 4.90 -1.37
C TYR A 112 3.89 5.52 -0.05
N SER A 113 3.03 5.63 0.95
CA SER A 113 3.43 6.13 2.27
C SER A 113 4.46 5.24 2.95
N CYS A 114 4.37 3.89 2.81
CA CYS A 114 5.43 2.98 3.28
C CYS A 114 6.78 3.31 2.64
N LEU A 115 6.82 3.56 1.33
CA LEU A 115 8.05 3.91 0.62
C LEU A 115 8.58 5.27 1.08
N LEU A 116 7.74 6.29 1.19
CA LEU A 116 8.13 7.62 1.66
C LEU A 116 8.69 7.59 3.08
N GLY A 117 8.09 6.81 3.98
CA GLY A 117 8.61 6.62 5.34
C GLY A 117 10.02 6.00 5.36
N ARG A 118 10.26 4.97 4.52
CA ARG A 118 11.61 4.37 4.34
C ARG A 118 12.62 5.35 3.77
N GLU A 119 12.18 6.30 2.93
CA GLU A 119 13.00 7.36 2.36
C GLU A 119 13.16 8.57 3.30
N ARG A 120 12.62 8.49 4.53
CA ARG A 120 12.62 9.56 5.54
C ARG A 120 11.93 10.86 5.09
N ARG A 121 10.99 10.75 4.16
CA ARG A 121 10.14 11.85 3.68
C ARG A 121 8.86 11.85 4.53
N TYR A 122 9.02 12.14 5.81
CA TYR A 122 7.99 11.88 6.83
C TYR A 122 6.73 12.73 6.64
N GLU A 123 6.88 14.02 6.33
CA GLU A 123 5.76 14.92 6.10
C GLU A 123 4.93 14.47 4.88
N GLU A 124 5.58 14.14 3.78
CA GLU A 124 4.90 13.64 2.58
C GLU A 124 4.25 12.26 2.83
N CYS A 125 4.89 11.42 3.63
CA CYS A 125 4.30 10.15 4.06
C CYS A 125 2.97 10.39 4.79
N ILE A 126 2.94 11.33 5.73
CA ILE A 126 1.74 11.68 6.49
C ILE A 126 0.66 12.23 5.55
N GLU A 127 1.00 13.14 4.65
CA GLU A 127 0.06 13.72 3.67
C GLU A 127 -0.58 12.62 2.79
N VAL A 128 0.24 11.77 2.21
CA VAL A 128 -0.22 10.67 1.34
C VAL A 128 -1.08 9.66 2.12
N ALA A 129 -0.64 9.27 3.31
CA ALA A 129 -1.38 8.32 4.14
C ALA A 129 -2.73 8.90 4.61
N GLU A 130 -2.79 10.20 4.90
CA GLU A 130 -4.02 10.89 5.30
C GLU A 130 -5.06 10.92 4.16
N ILE A 131 -4.63 11.13 2.91
CA ILE A 131 -5.52 11.03 1.73
C ILE A 131 -6.17 9.64 1.67
N GLY A 132 -5.38 8.58 1.82
CA GLY A 132 -5.90 7.21 1.84
C GLY A 132 -6.81 6.93 3.03
N ARG A 133 -6.47 7.44 4.22
CA ARG A 133 -7.28 7.31 5.44
C ARG A 133 -8.65 7.96 5.26
N GLN A 134 -8.70 9.17 4.72
CA GLN A 134 -9.96 9.87 4.44
C GLN A 134 -10.80 9.13 3.41
N CYS A 135 -10.19 8.60 2.35
CA CYS A 135 -10.86 7.78 1.37
C CYS A 135 -11.49 6.52 2.01
N CYS A 136 -10.73 5.82 2.89
CA CYS A 136 -11.23 4.67 3.63
C CYS A 136 -12.50 5.01 4.43
N ILE A 137 -12.48 6.14 5.13
CA ILE A 137 -13.61 6.60 5.96
C ILE A 137 -14.80 6.98 5.07
N MET A 138 -14.57 7.77 4.04
CA MET A 138 -15.61 8.26 3.13
C MET A 138 -16.38 7.12 2.43
N TYR A 139 -15.67 6.07 2.01
CA TYR A 139 -16.25 4.95 1.25
C TYR A 139 -16.44 3.68 2.08
N ASN A 140 -16.29 3.72 3.40
CA ASN A 140 -16.37 2.57 4.30
C ASN A 140 -15.45 1.40 3.88
N LYS A 141 -14.24 1.68 3.40
CA LYS A 141 -13.25 0.68 2.95
C LYS A 141 -12.17 0.46 4.01
N CYS A 142 -12.45 -0.35 5.01
CA CYS A 142 -11.56 -0.53 6.16
C CYS A 142 -10.26 -1.30 5.87
N LYS A 143 -10.11 -1.91 4.68
CA LYS A 143 -9.00 -2.85 4.40
C LYS A 143 -7.61 -2.26 4.63
N MET A 144 -7.35 -1.01 4.25
CA MET A 144 -6.05 -0.34 4.42
C MET A 144 -6.02 0.63 5.60
N LEU A 145 -7.15 0.90 6.25
CA LEU A 145 -7.30 1.95 7.25
C LEU A 145 -6.30 1.80 8.40
N GLY A 146 -6.22 0.61 9.01
CA GLY A 146 -5.30 0.38 10.14
C GLY A 146 -3.83 0.58 9.76
N GLY A 147 -3.43 0.11 8.58
CA GLY A 147 -2.07 0.28 8.09
C GLY A 147 -1.73 1.73 7.74
N LEU A 148 -2.66 2.49 7.16
CA LEU A 148 -2.47 3.93 6.88
C LEU A 148 -2.30 4.72 8.18
N ILE A 149 -3.12 4.45 9.22
CA ILE A 149 -2.96 5.05 10.55
C ILE A 149 -1.61 4.68 11.15
N PHE A 150 -1.17 3.43 11.00
CA PHE A 150 0.14 2.98 11.47
C PHE A 150 1.31 3.72 10.79
N ASN A 151 1.24 3.92 9.45
CA ASN A 151 2.27 4.67 8.72
C ASN A 151 2.36 6.12 9.22
N ILE A 152 1.22 6.78 9.48
CA ILE A 152 1.20 8.13 10.07
C ILE A 152 1.82 8.11 11.46
N ALA A 153 1.47 7.11 12.29
CA ALA A 153 2.01 6.99 13.64
C ALA A 153 3.54 6.87 13.65
N CYS A 154 4.09 6.01 12.79
CA CYS A 154 5.54 5.84 12.67
C CYS A 154 6.24 7.15 12.29
N CYS A 155 5.71 7.88 11.31
CA CYS A 155 6.28 9.17 10.90
C CYS A 155 6.13 10.25 11.98
N CYS A 156 5.04 10.25 12.76
CA CYS A 156 4.90 11.14 13.92
C CYS A 156 6.00 10.88 14.96
N HIS A 157 6.34 9.63 15.25
CA HIS A 157 7.45 9.28 16.13
C HIS A 157 8.78 9.80 15.58
N ASP A 158 9.08 9.54 14.30
CA ASP A 158 10.32 9.99 13.68
C ASP A 158 10.46 11.52 13.65
N LEU A 159 9.34 12.25 13.73
CA LEU A 159 9.27 13.72 13.86
C LEU A 159 9.24 14.20 15.33
N GLY A 160 9.40 13.31 16.30
CA GLY A 160 9.39 13.64 17.75
C GLY A 160 8.00 13.93 18.33
N GLN A 161 6.92 13.56 17.64
CA GLN A 161 5.53 13.75 18.07
C GLN A 161 5.00 12.50 18.80
N ASP A 162 5.67 12.08 19.89
CA ASP A 162 5.43 10.78 20.52
C ASP A 162 4.02 10.62 21.09
N GLU A 163 3.41 11.65 21.66
CA GLU A 163 2.04 11.57 22.17
C GLU A 163 1.03 11.31 21.04
N LYS A 164 1.15 12.03 19.93
CA LYS A 164 0.32 11.80 18.75
C LYS A 164 0.55 10.40 18.15
N CYS A 165 1.80 9.94 18.18
CA CYS A 165 2.14 8.57 17.76
C CYS A 165 1.39 7.54 18.61
N LYS A 166 1.42 7.65 19.95
CA LYS A 166 0.72 6.73 20.86
C LYS A 166 -0.79 6.67 20.57
N GLU A 167 -1.44 7.84 20.41
CA GLU A 167 -2.87 7.91 20.08
C GLU A 167 -3.19 7.18 18.76
N LEU A 168 -2.37 7.39 17.72
CA LEU A 168 -2.55 6.75 16.42
C LEU A 168 -2.27 5.25 16.46
N LEU A 169 -1.29 4.80 17.26
CA LEU A 169 -1.03 3.37 17.46
C LEU A 169 -2.21 2.66 18.11
N VAL A 170 -2.85 3.28 19.10
CA VAL A 170 -4.08 2.75 19.71
C VAL A 170 -5.20 2.65 18.68
N GLN A 171 -5.43 3.70 17.87
CA GLN A 171 -6.43 3.66 16.79
C GLN A 171 -6.14 2.54 15.79
N SER A 172 -4.91 2.45 15.30
CA SER A 172 -4.48 1.40 14.36
C SER A 172 -4.73 -0.01 14.92
N TYR A 173 -4.35 -0.23 16.17
CA TYR A 173 -4.57 -1.50 16.88
C TYR A 173 -6.05 -1.90 16.89
N TYR A 174 -6.94 -0.99 17.31
CA TYR A 174 -8.38 -1.31 17.38
C TYR A 174 -9.01 -1.50 16.00
N VAL A 175 -8.57 -0.79 14.97
CA VAL A 175 -8.99 -1.07 13.59
C VAL A 175 -8.58 -2.47 13.15
N HIS A 176 -7.33 -2.87 13.39
CA HIS A 176 -6.86 -4.22 13.07
C HIS A 176 -7.58 -5.30 13.89
N LYS A 177 -7.82 -5.04 15.17
CA LYS A 177 -8.54 -5.95 16.08
C LYS A 177 -9.98 -6.16 15.62
N ALA A 178 -10.70 -5.09 15.26
CA ALA A 178 -12.07 -5.16 14.74
C ALA A 178 -12.16 -5.95 13.42
N MET A 179 -11.06 -6.02 12.66
CA MET A 179 -10.96 -6.78 11.41
C MET A 179 -10.32 -8.17 11.59
N GLU A 180 -10.12 -8.62 12.83
CA GLU A 180 -9.53 -9.92 13.19
C GLU A 180 -8.12 -10.14 12.60
N ARG A 181 -7.34 -9.05 12.40
CA ARG A 181 -5.98 -9.10 11.86
C ARG A 181 -4.93 -9.22 12.96
N ASN A 182 -4.87 -10.39 13.57
CA ASN A 182 -4.01 -10.64 14.74
C ASN A 182 -2.53 -10.35 14.49
N SER A 183 -1.99 -10.72 13.33
CA SER A 183 -0.59 -10.42 12.98
C SER A 183 -0.30 -8.92 12.91
N SER A 184 -1.22 -8.14 12.36
CA SER A 184 -1.08 -6.67 12.33
C SER A 184 -1.21 -6.06 13.74
N CYS A 185 -2.08 -6.60 14.59
CA CYS A 185 -2.17 -6.18 16.00
C CYS A 185 -0.83 -6.37 16.73
N GLU A 186 -0.17 -7.51 16.51
CA GLU A 186 1.14 -7.77 17.12
C GLU A 186 2.24 -6.84 16.60
N VAL A 187 2.23 -6.52 15.30
CA VAL A 187 3.16 -5.51 14.74
C VAL A 187 3.00 -4.17 15.44
N VAL A 188 1.76 -3.69 15.60
CA VAL A 188 1.48 -2.40 16.26
C VAL A 188 1.91 -2.41 17.71
N LYS A 189 1.62 -3.48 18.47
CA LYS A 189 2.04 -3.63 19.88
C LYS A 189 3.55 -3.65 20.04
N ASN A 190 4.23 -4.43 19.19
CA ASN A 190 5.69 -4.54 19.24
C ASN A 190 6.35 -3.18 18.94
N TYR A 191 5.85 -2.46 17.95
CA TYR A 191 6.34 -1.11 17.65
C TYR A 191 6.14 -0.16 18.84
N ALA A 192 4.94 -0.14 19.43
CA ALA A 192 4.63 0.70 20.59
C ALA A 192 5.58 0.42 21.77
N LYS A 193 5.81 -0.85 22.07
CA LYS A 193 6.71 -1.30 23.14
C LYS A 193 8.17 -0.96 22.85
N GLU A 194 8.66 -1.29 21.65
CA GLU A 194 10.08 -1.15 21.29
C GLU A 194 10.51 0.31 21.11
N LYS A 195 9.63 1.15 20.56
CA LYS A 195 9.95 2.53 20.22
C LYS A 195 9.58 3.55 21.30
N LEU A 196 8.54 3.28 22.06
CA LEU A 196 7.94 4.25 22.97
C LEU A 196 7.84 3.74 24.42
N ASP A 197 8.26 2.50 24.70
CA ASP A 197 8.01 1.80 25.97
C ASP A 197 6.54 1.89 26.39
N PHE A 198 5.64 1.82 25.40
CA PHE A 198 4.21 2.01 25.55
C PHE A 198 3.46 0.69 25.35
N LEU A 199 2.63 0.31 26.33
CA LEU A 199 1.80 -0.89 26.27
C LEU A 199 0.38 -0.52 25.82
N ILE A 200 -0.06 -1.10 24.71
CA ILE A 200 -1.45 -0.98 24.28
C ILE A 200 -2.26 -2.06 24.98
N ASP A 201 -3.07 -1.64 25.96
CA ASP A 201 -3.94 -2.55 26.72
C ASP A 201 -5.01 -3.15 25.81
N SER A 202 -5.04 -4.48 25.76
CA SER A 202 -6.04 -5.23 24.99
C SER A 202 -7.37 -5.41 25.73
N THR A 203 -7.47 -4.93 26.97
CA THR A 203 -8.66 -5.01 27.80
C THR A 203 -9.35 -3.64 27.83
N PRO A 204 -10.65 -3.52 27.49
CA PRO A 204 -11.38 -2.29 27.78
C PRO A 204 -11.31 -2.04 29.27
N GLN A 205 -10.83 -0.86 29.67
CA GLN A 205 -11.05 -0.39 31.04
C GLN A 205 -12.56 -0.21 31.16
N ASN A 206 -13.20 -1.12 31.88
CA ASN A 206 -14.57 -0.94 32.34
C ASN A 206 -14.55 0.18 33.35
N GLU A 207 -14.89 1.40 32.93
CA GLU A 207 -15.38 2.46 33.77
C GLU A 207 -16.91 2.43 33.77
#